data_527541e1624bb8d600ac8a5c8d967823
#
_entry.id   527541e1624bb8d600ac8a5c8d967823
#
_cell.length_a   1.000
_cell.length_b   1.000
_cell.length_c   1.000
_cell.angle_alpha   90.00
_cell.angle_beta   90.00
_cell.angle_gamma   90.00
#
_symmetry.space_group_name_H-M   'P 1'
#
loop_
_entity.id
_entity.type
_entity.pdbx_description
1 polymer ?
#
loop_
_entity_poly.entity_id
_entity_poly.type
_entity_poly.pdbx_seq_one_letter_code
_entity_poly.pdbx_strand_id
1 'polypeptide(L)'
;PLVTPTPYINECTVPESNITPLPDGFGVFYETSISVDCFDVDQTLTDASQISEVCLVLEHSYLGDLDIELISPSGETIVLQSQGGGSANLGEPWATGSIDGNSTVQTQGVGYTYCFVPDDAFPTLTEGVQGGGVFVSGNGPGTYNDTFVPTGTYSSFEPMSGLEGSFLNGTWTIKITDNLNQDNGYIFSWTINFD
;
A
#
# COMPACT_ATOMS: atom_id res chain seq x y z
N PRO A 1 -12.93 36.52 24.98
CA PRO A 1 -12.54 36.06 23.66
C PRO A 1 -12.45 34.56 23.71
N LEU A 2 -13.32 33.88 22.95
CA LEU A 2 -13.21 32.46 22.69
C LEU A 2 -11.95 32.28 21.80
N VAL A 3 -10.95 31.64 22.34
CA VAL A 3 -9.84 31.13 21.53
C VAL A 3 -10.39 29.89 20.82
N THR A 4 -10.72 30.03 19.54
CA THR A 4 -10.94 28.86 18.69
C THR A 4 -9.63 28.08 18.66
N PRO A 5 -9.60 26.79 19.04
CA PRO A 5 -8.39 26.00 18.85
C PRO A 5 -8.08 25.98 17.35
N THR A 6 -6.87 26.38 16.98
CA THR A 6 -6.33 26.16 15.63
C THR A 6 -6.34 24.65 15.43
N PRO A 7 -6.90 24.13 14.33
CA PRO A 7 -6.76 22.71 14.04
C PRO A 7 -5.26 22.40 13.99
N TYR A 8 -4.83 21.49 14.83
CA TYR A 8 -3.46 20.98 14.84
C TYR A 8 -3.33 20.10 13.61
N ILE A 9 -2.75 20.63 12.55
CA ILE A 9 -2.41 19.83 11.37
C ILE A 9 -1.14 19.08 11.76
N ASN A 10 -1.30 17.87 12.27
CA ASN A 10 -0.20 16.95 12.48
C ASN A 10 0.15 16.31 11.13
N GLU A 11 0.95 16.99 10.33
CA GLU A 11 1.64 16.35 9.23
C GLU A 11 2.77 15.47 9.81
N CYS A 12 2.41 14.37 10.43
CA CYS A 12 3.32 13.29 10.75
C CYS A 12 3.57 12.45 9.50
N THR A 13 4.15 13.06 8.51
CA THR A 13 4.48 12.41 7.27
C THR A 13 5.99 12.32 7.16
N VAL A 14 6.56 11.16 7.41
CA VAL A 14 7.92 10.86 6.97
C VAL A 14 7.78 9.92 5.78
N PRO A 15 7.78 10.43 4.55
CA PRO A 15 7.75 9.56 3.38
C PRO A 15 9.06 8.81 3.30
N GLU A 16 9.02 7.49 3.29
CA GLU A 16 10.15 6.72 2.81
C GLU A 16 10.12 6.77 1.28
N SER A 17 11.12 7.39 0.69
CA SER A 17 11.19 7.70 -0.76
C SER A 17 12.24 6.88 -1.48
N ASN A 18 12.53 5.67 -1.03
CA ASN A 18 13.46 4.78 -1.71
C ASN A 18 12.70 3.82 -2.61
N ILE A 19 12.88 3.95 -3.92
CA ILE A 19 12.38 2.99 -4.89
C ILE A 19 13.06 1.66 -4.62
N THR A 20 12.27 0.68 -4.19
CA THR A 20 12.77 -0.63 -3.78
C THR A 20 12.03 -1.72 -4.54
N PRO A 21 12.76 -2.68 -5.17
CA PRO A 21 12.12 -3.85 -5.74
C PRO A 21 11.49 -4.68 -4.62
N LEU A 22 10.25 -5.12 -4.84
CA LEU A 22 9.62 -6.12 -4.00
C LEU A 22 10.29 -7.48 -4.26
N PRO A 23 10.56 -8.27 -3.22
CA PRO A 23 11.12 -9.59 -3.42
C PRO A 23 10.07 -10.51 -4.05
N ASP A 24 10.43 -11.22 -5.12
CA ASP A 24 9.59 -12.19 -5.82
C ASP A 24 9.86 -13.59 -5.27
N GLY A 25 8.81 -14.32 -4.90
CA GLY A 25 8.90 -15.71 -4.45
C GLY A 25 7.88 -16.13 -3.39
N PHE A 26 7.87 -17.40 -3.04
CA PHE A 26 6.89 -17.97 -2.11
C PHE A 26 7.05 -17.45 -0.67
N GLY A 27 6.17 -16.53 -0.27
CA GLY A 27 6.12 -16.00 1.09
C GLY A 27 7.34 -15.15 1.46
N VAL A 28 8.04 -14.61 0.48
CA VAL A 28 9.08 -13.61 0.71
C VAL A 28 8.44 -12.25 0.95
N PHE A 29 9.05 -11.41 1.75
CA PHE A 29 8.44 -10.14 2.11
C PHE A 29 9.44 -8.99 2.14
N TYR A 30 8.90 -7.80 1.96
CA TYR A 30 9.55 -6.51 2.18
C TYR A 30 8.91 -5.83 3.38
N GLU A 31 9.73 -5.26 4.25
CA GLU A 31 9.26 -4.44 5.37
C GLU A 31 9.95 -3.09 5.37
N THR A 32 9.19 -2.05 5.65
CA THR A 32 9.70 -0.71 5.90
C THR A 32 8.87 0.01 6.95
N SER A 33 9.45 0.96 7.65
CA SER A 33 8.84 1.56 8.81
C SER A 33 8.97 3.08 8.83
N ILE A 34 7.95 3.73 9.39
CA ILE A 34 7.89 5.16 9.69
C ILE A 34 7.86 5.33 11.21
N SER A 35 8.67 6.27 11.73
CA SER A 35 8.61 6.66 13.13
C SER A 35 7.68 7.85 13.31
N VAL A 36 6.65 7.69 14.12
CA VAL A 36 5.69 8.72 14.51
C VAL A 36 6.01 9.18 15.93
N ASP A 37 6.14 10.50 16.16
CA ASP A 37 6.52 11.07 17.47
C ASP A 37 5.76 12.38 17.81
N CYS A 38 4.63 12.61 17.17
CA CYS A 38 3.91 13.89 17.20
C CYS A 38 2.70 13.93 18.14
N PHE A 39 2.40 12.85 18.82
CA PHE A 39 1.32 12.74 19.78
C PHE A 39 1.81 12.90 21.22
N ASP A 40 0.89 13.04 22.15
CA ASP A 40 1.24 12.99 23.57
C ASP A 40 1.80 11.61 23.96
N VAL A 41 2.65 11.60 25.00
CA VAL A 41 3.22 10.36 25.52
C VAL A 41 2.09 9.43 25.98
N ASP A 42 2.19 8.16 25.60
CA ASP A 42 1.21 7.10 25.90
C ASP A 42 -0.19 7.31 25.28
N GLN A 43 -0.34 8.23 24.34
CA GLN A 43 -1.60 8.37 23.58
C GLN A 43 -1.80 7.15 22.69
N THR A 44 -3.02 6.60 22.75
CA THR A 44 -3.41 5.44 21.96
C THR A 44 -4.47 5.77 20.93
N LEU A 45 -4.53 4.96 19.88
CA LEU A 45 -5.61 4.97 18.89
C LEU A 45 -6.91 4.53 19.57
N THR A 46 -7.84 5.44 19.77
CA THR A 46 -9.11 5.14 20.44
C THR A 46 -10.26 4.88 19.48
N ASP A 47 -10.08 5.28 18.23
CA ASP A 47 -11.05 5.11 17.14
C ASP A 47 -10.26 5.06 15.84
N ALA A 48 -10.56 4.10 14.97
CA ALA A 48 -9.85 3.90 13.71
C ALA A 48 -9.88 5.14 12.81
N SER A 49 -10.92 5.98 12.91
CA SER A 49 -11.03 7.23 12.14
C SER A 49 -9.96 8.27 12.45
N GLN A 50 -9.17 8.08 13.52
CA GLN A 50 -7.98 8.89 13.78
C GLN A 50 -6.86 8.63 12.78
N ILE A 51 -6.87 7.49 12.07
CA ILE A 51 -6.05 7.27 10.87
C ILE A 51 -6.86 7.80 9.69
N SER A 52 -6.47 8.93 9.13
CA SER A 52 -7.18 9.46 7.97
C SER A 52 -6.95 8.61 6.74
N GLU A 53 -5.72 8.16 6.53
CA GLU A 53 -5.38 7.25 5.42
C GLU A 53 -3.99 6.62 5.57
N VAL A 54 -3.80 5.50 4.92
CA VAL A 54 -2.49 4.85 4.67
C VAL A 54 -2.31 4.75 3.18
N CYS A 55 -1.36 5.48 2.60
CA CYS A 55 -1.14 5.51 1.16
C CYS A 55 0.16 4.82 0.78
N LEU A 56 0.10 3.97 -0.24
CA LEU A 56 1.25 3.35 -0.87
C LEU A 56 1.34 3.80 -2.32
N VAL A 57 2.55 4.10 -2.77
CA VAL A 57 2.86 4.27 -4.19
C VAL A 57 3.64 3.03 -4.61
N LEU A 58 3.00 2.18 -5.41
CA LEU A 58 3.59 0.92 -5.83
C LEU A 58 3.13 0.52 -7.23
N GLU A 59 3.85 -0.39 -7.83
CA GLU A 59 3.45 -1.14 -9.00
C GLU A 59 3.75 -2.63 -8.81
N HIS A 60 2.94 -3.50 -9.38
CA HIS A 60 3.11 -4.94 -9.40
C HIS A 60 2.30 -5.55 -10.54
N SER A 61 2.83 -6.57 -11.18
CA SER A 61 2.17 -7.18 -12.36
C SER A 61 1.09 -8.21 -12.01
N TYR A 62 0.92 -8.56 -10.74
CA TYR A 62 -0.08 -9.52 -10.33
C TYR A 62 -0.61 -9.24 -8.90
N LEU A 63 -1.76 -8.57 -8.78
CA LEU A 63 -2.38 -8.26 -7.48
C LEU A 63 -2.63 -9.50 -6.63
N GLY A 64 -2.96 -10.63 -7.28
CA GLY A 64 -3.32 -11.88 -6.62
C GLY A 64 -2.22 -12.51 -5.77
N ASP A 65 -0.99 -12.07 -5.93
CA ASP A 65 0.17 -12.62 -5.22
C ASP A 65 0.43 -11.92 -3.90
N LEU A 66 -0.12 -10.71 -3.75
CA LEU A 66 0.25 -9.81 -2.65
C LEU A 66 -0.66 -9.94 -1.43
N ASP A 67 -0.02 -10.04 -0.26
CA ASP A 67 -0.58 -9.62 1.01
C ASP A 67 0.13 -8.33 1.47
N ILE A 68 -0.66 -7.32 1.86
CA ILE A 68 -0.15 -6.06 2.40
C ILE A 68 -0.68 -5.88 3.81
N GLU A 69 0.21 -5.77 4.78
CA GLU A 69 -0.11 -5.65 6.21
C GLU A 69 0.36 -4.30 6.75
N LEU A 70 -0.43 -3.71 7.66
CA LEU A 70 -0.03 -2.58 8.49
C LEU A 70 0.15 -3.08 9.92
N ILE A 71 1.32 -2.82 10.49
CA ILE A 71 1.69 -3.20 11.86
C ILE A 71 1.86 -1.95 12.69
N SER A 72 1.17 -1.89 13.82
CA SER A 72 1.21 -0.77 14.76
C SER A 72 2.45 -0.80 15.67
N PRO A 73 2.76 0.31 16.37
CA PRO A 73 3.82 0.35 17.37
C PRO A 73 3.65 -0.65 18.53
N SER A 74 2.43 -1.07 18.82
CA SER A 74 2.13 -2.04 19.88
C SER A 74 2.12 -3.49 19.39
N GLY A 75 2.23 -3.70 18.06
CA GLY A 75 2.32 -5.01 17.42
C GLY A 75 1.00 -5.56 16.89
N GLU A 76 -0.11 -4.80 17.00
CA GLU A 76 -1.36 -5.17 16.32
C GLU A 76 -1.15 -5.06 14.80
N THR A 77 -1.72 -6.03 14.08
CA THR A 77 -1.58 -6.13 12.63
C THR A 77 -2.95 -6.21 11.99
N ILE A 78 -3.14 -5.48 10.89
CA ILE A 78 -4.30 -5.63 10.01
C ILE A 78 -3.83 -5.87 8.58
N VAL A 79 -4.66 -6.55 7.80
CA VAL A 79 -4.44 -6.79 6.38
C VAL A 79 -5.12 -5.68 5.57
N LEU A 80 -4.32 -4.88 4.86
CA LEU A 80 -4.81 -3.86 3.94
C LEU A 80 -5.28 -4.49 2.63
N GLN A 81 -4.52 -5.46 2.11
CA GLN A 81 -4.82 -6.26 0.93
C GLN A 81 -4.46 -7.72 1.22
N SER A 82 -5.37 -8.63 0.91
CA SER A 82 -5.11 -10.08 0.92
C SER A 82 -5.10 -10.62 -0.50
N GLN A 83 -4.43 -11.76 -0.72
CA GLN A 83 -4.39 -12.44 -2.02
C GLN A 83 -5.77 -12.47 -2.69
N GLY A 84 -5.85 -12.01 -3.93
CA GLY A 84 -7.08 -11.92 -4.70
C GLY A 84 -6.98 -10.89 -5.83
N GLY A 85 -7.98 -10.82 -6.71
CA GLY A 85 -7.95 -9.90 -7.87
C GLY A 85 -7.21 -10.46 -9.09
N GLY A 86 -6.60 -11.63 -8.98
CA GLY A 86 -5.94 -12.34 -10.08
C GLY A 86 -4.82 -11.53 -10.70
N SER A 87 -4.70 -11.60 -12.04
CA SER A 87 -3.66 -10.94 -12.83
C SER A 87 -3.85 -9.43 -13.02
N ALA A 88 -4.60 -8.76 -12.14
CA ALA A 88 -4.75 -7.32 -12.25
C ALA A 88 -3.45 -6.61 -11.88
N ASN A 89 -3.05 -5.65 -12.71
CA ASN A 89 -1.88 -4.83 -12.44
C ASN A 89 -2.17 -3.78 -11.36
N LEU A 90 -1.19 -3.54 -10.51
CA LEU A 90 -1.05 -2.32 -9.73
C LEU A 90 -0.07 -1.40 -10.45
N GLY A 91 -0.42 -0.12 -10.62
CA GLY A 91 0.42 0.80 -11.39
C GLY A 91 0.54 0.42 -12.87
N GLU A 92 1.66 0.75 -13.46
CA GLU A 92 2.06 0.33 -14.82
C GLU A 92 3.37 -0.49 -14.72
N PRO A 93 3.30 -1.80 -14.52
CA PRO A 93 4.47 -2.65 -14.50
C PRO A 93 5.31 -2.49 -15.76
N TRP A 94 6.64 -2.64 -15.64
CA TRP A 94 7.54 -2.54 -16.79
C TRP A 94 7.22 -3.56 -17.88
N ALA A 95 6.78 -4.74 -17.47
CA ALA A 95 6.36 -5.82 -18.34
C ALA A 95 5.29 -6.66 -17.64
N THR A 96 4.62 -7.51 -18.40
CA THR A 96 3.61 -8.45 -17.92
C THR A 96 3.90 -9.85 -18.42
N GLY A 97 3.35 -10.85 -17.74
CA GLY A 97 3.47 -12.24 -18.10
C GLY A 97 4.90 -12.78 -17.96
N SER A 98 5.29 -13.71 -18.82
CA SER A 98 6.56 -14.43 -18.71
C SER A 98 7.83 -13.58 -18.84
N ILE A 99 7.71 -12.31 -19.19
CA ILE A 99 8.85 -11.39 -19.26
C ILE A 99 9.06 -10.73 -17.91
N ASP A 100 7.99 -10.40 -17.22
CA ASP A 100 8.00 -9.83 -15.88
C ASP A 100 8.46 -10.86 -14.83
N GLY A 101 8.06 -12.10 -15.01
CA GLY A 101 8.48 -13.23 -14.19
C GLY A 101 9.93 -13.66 -14.30
N ASN A 102 10.78 -12.85 -14.93
CA ASN A 102 12.21 -13.10 -14.93
C ASN A 102 12.86 -12.22 -13.88
N SER A 103 13.15 -12.80 -12.72
CA SER A 103 13.83 -12.15 -11.59
C SER A 103 15.16 -11.46 -11.95
N THR A 104 15.64 -11.61 -13.18
CA THR A 104 16.83 -10.91 -13.71
C THR A 104 16.49 -9.55 -14.34
N VAL A 105 15.21 -9.25 -14.62
CA VAL A 105 14.77 -7.97 -15.18
C VAL A 105 14.16 -7.13 -14.06
N GLN A 106 15.01 -6.48 -13.31
CA GLN A 106 14.59 -5.55 -12.24
C GLN A 106 14.53 -4.12 -12.80
N THR A 107 13.57 -3.87 -13.67
CA THR A 107 13.31 -2.52 -14.16
C THR A 107 11.96 -2.05 -13.62
N GLN A 108 11.98 -0.96 -12.87
CA GLN A 108 10.77 -0.35 -12.33
C GLN A 108 9.83 0.11 -13.43
N GLY A 109 8.55 -0.05 -13.17
CA GLY A 109 7.45 0.54 -13.93
C GLY A 109 7.06 1.92 -13.40
N VAL A 110 5.77 2.23 -13.45
CA VAL A 110 5.20 3.48 -12.92
C VAL A 110 4.29 3.16 -11.74
N GLY A 111 4.65 3.63 -10.55
CA GLY A 111 3.85 3.46 -9.35
C GLY A 111 2.57 4.30 -9.40
N TYR A 112 1.45 3.70 -8.98
CA TYR A 112 0.20 4.41 -8.72
C TYR A 112 -0.03 4.52 -7.22
N THR A 113 -0.81 5.53 -6.81
CA THR A 113 -1.14 5.76 -5.41
C THR A 113 -2.42 5.00 -5.05
N TYR A 114 -2.34 4.22 -3.99
CA TYR A 114 -3.44 3.48 -3.38
C TYR A 114 -3.53 3.88 -1.91
N CYS A 115 -4.63 4.55 -1.52
CA CYS A 115 -4.84 5.02 -0.16
C CYS A 115 -5.91 4.17 0.51
N PHE A 116 -5.59 3.57 1.64
CA PHE A 116 -6.51 2.81 2.47
C PHE A 116 -7.06 3.68 3.58
N VAL A 117 -8.38 3.64 3.75
CA VAL A 117 -9.10 4.42 4.75
C VAL A 117 -9.92 3.51 5.66
N PRO A 118 -10.26 3.93 6.90
CA PRO A 118 -11.07 3.15 7.81
C PRO A 118 -12.57 3.11 7.45
N ASP A 119 -12.96 3.62 6.29
CA ASP A 119 -14.33 3.68 5.80
C ASP A 119 -14.59 2.49 4.84
N ASP A 120 -15.53 1.63 5.19
CA ASP A 120 -15.94 0.44 4.43
C ASP A 120 -16.88 0.75 3.25
N ALA A 121 -17.20 2.03 3.01
CA ALA A 121 -17.98 2.45 1.85
C ALA A 121 -17.17 2.43 0.52
N PHE A 122 -15.84 2.36 0.60
CA PHE A 122 -14.99 2.21 -0.57
C PHE A 122 -14.81 0.73 -0.93
N PRO A 123 -14.53 0.41 -2.20
CA PRO A 123 -14.17 -0.97 -2.57
C PRO A 123 -12.80 -1.34 -1.97
N THR A 124 -12.55 -2.62 -1.75
CA THR A 124 -11.19 -3.16 -1.58
C THR A 124 -10.43 -3.10 -2.91
N LEU A 125 -9.10 -3.26 -2.90
CA LEU A 125 -8.32 -3.31 -4.17
C LEU A 125 -8.87 -4.41 -5.11
N THR A 126 -9.18 -5.59 -4.57
CA THR A 126 -9.74 -6.71 -5.35
C THR A 126 -11.08 -6.36 -6.00
N GLU A 127 -11.96 -5.66 -5.29
CA GLU A 127 -13.25 -5.20 -5.83
C GLU A 127 -13.09 -4.03 -6.81
N GLY A 128 -12.02 -3.26 -6.68
CA GLY A 128 -11.69 -2.13 -7.55
C GLY A 128 -11.09 -2.51 -8.90
N VAL A 129 -10.83 -3.81 -9.16
CA VAL A 129 -10.26 -4.28 -10.42
C VAL A 129 -11.13 -3.87 -11.62
N GLN A 130 -10.50 -3.26 -12.60
CA GLN A 130 -11.12 -2.84 -13.86
C GLN A 130 -10.46 -3.50 -15.06
N GLY A 131 -11.24 -3.74 -16.13
CA GLY A 131 -10.73 -4.26 -17.39
C GLY A 131 -10.42 -3.16 -18.40
N GLY A 132 -9.56 -3.46 -19.36
CA GLY A 132 -9.31 -2.61 -20.53
C GLY A 132 -8.34 -1.45 -20.29
N GLY A 133 -7.51 -1.51 -19.28
CA GLY A 133 -6.37 -0.61 -19.12
C GLY A 133 -5.43 -0.72 -20.32
N VAL A 134 -4.92 0.40 -20.80
CA VAL A 134 -3.93 0.47 -21.89
C VAL A 134 -2.65 1.08 -21.33
N PHE A 135 -1.61 0.30 -21.29
CA PHE A 135 -0.32 0.65 -20.69
C PHE A 135 0.79 0.65 -21.73
N VAL A 136 1.82 1.46 -21.51
CA VAL A 136 3.01 1.48 -22.37
C VAL A 136 3.99 0.43 -21.86
N SER A 137 4.29 -0.56 -22.69
CA SER A 137 5.29 -1.57 -22.35
C SER A 137 6.69 -0.96 -22.34
N GLY A 138 7.38 -1.10 -21.22
CA GLY A 138 8.80 -0.75 -21.11
C GLY A 138 9.73 -1.70 -21.88
N ASN A 139 9.26 -2.89 -22.24
CA ASN A 139 10.06 -3.92 -22.94
C ASN A 139 10.05 -3.81 -24.48
N GLY A 140 9.60 -2.71 -25.03
CA GLY A 140 9.60 -2.51 -26.47
C GLY A 140 8.61 -1.46 -26.93
N PRO A 141 8.57 -1.17 -28.23
CA PRO A 141 7.58 -0.27 -28.79
C PRO A 141 6.22 -0.93 -28.76
N GLY A 142 5.34 -0.43 -27.92
CA GLY A 142 3.96 -0.93 -27.92
C GLY A 142 3.20 -0.57 -26.66
N THR A 143 1.92 -0.86 -26.74
CA THR A 143 0.99 -0.82 -25.61
C THR A 143 0.46 -2.22 -25.38
N TYR A 144 0.13 -2.54 -24.14
CA TYR A 144 -0.62 -3.75 -23.79
C TYR A 144 -1.93 -3.39 -23.11
N ASN A 145 -2.90 -4.30 -23.19
CA ASN A 145 -4.18 -4.15 -22.52
C ASN A 145 -4.25 -5.19 -21.41
N ASP A 146 -4.59 -4.76 -20.22
CA ASP A 146 -4.76 -5.68 -19.10
C ASP A 146 -5.85 -5.21 -18.13
N THR A 147 -6.18 -6.05 -17.18
CA THR A 147 -6.92 -5.68 -15.98
C THR A 147 -5.99 -4.93 -15.03
N PHE A 148 -6.54 -3.97 -14.30
CA PHE A 148 -5.75 -3.14 -13.41
C PHE A 148 -6.59 -2.60 -12.27
N VAL A 149 -5.92 -2.11 -11.23
CA VAL A 149 -6.54 -1.34 -10.16
C VAL A 149 -6.25 0.15 -10.40
N PRO A 150 -7.27 1.01 -10.53
CA PRO A 150 -7.05 2.45 -10.65
C PRO A 150 -6.36 3.04 -9.44
N THR A 151 -5.64 4.16 -9.61
CA THR A 151 -5.24 4.99 -8.47
C THR A 151 -6.48 5.48 -7.73
N GLY A 152 -6.45 5.53 -6.39
CA GLY A 152 -7.62 5.98 -5.64
C GLY A 152 -7.63 5.58 -4.16
N THR A 153 -8.83 5.72 -3.58
CA THR A 153 -9.11 5.39 -2.19
C THR A 153 -9.85 4.05 -2.10
N TYR A 154 -9.44 3.24 -1.14
CA TYR A 154 -9.89 1.87 -0.95
C TYR A 154 -10.15 1.60 0.53
N SER A 155 -11.05 0.67 0.81
CA SER A 155 -11.16 0.05 2.13
C SER A 155 -10.05 -0.97 2.33
N SER A 156 -9.57 -1.12 3.55
CA SER A 156 -8.71 -2.25 3.92
C SER A 156 -9.48 -3.57 3.87
N PHE A 157 -8.76 -4.68 3.63
CA PHE A 157 -9.35 -6.02 3.64
C PHE A 157 -9.88 -6.39 5.04
N GLU A 158 -9.11 -6.11 6.08
CA GLU A 158 -9.55 -6.19 7.47
C GLU A 158 -9.86 -4.81 8.03
N PRO A 159 -10.86 -4.67 8.92
CA PRO A 159 -11.20 -3.36 9.49
C PRO A 159 -10.04 -2.73 10.25
N MET A 160 -9.76 -1.46 10.02
CA MET A 160 -8.70 -0.72 10.72
C MET A 160 -8.97 -0.59 12.24
N SER A 161 -10.18 -0.86 12.71
CA SER A 161 -10.49 -0.96 14.15
C SER A 161 -9.70 -2.07 14.86
N GLY A 162 -9.12 -3.01 14.12
CA GLY A 162 -8.17 -3.98 14.68
C GLY A 162 -6.89 -3.36 15.26
N LEU A 163 -6.62 -2.09 14.98
CA LEU A 163 -5.48 -1.34 15.51
C LEU A 163 -5.82 -0.51 16.76
N GLU A 164 -7.10 -0.46 17.17
CA GLU A 164 -7.51 0.33 18.33
C GLU A 164 -6.85 -0.18 19.62
N GLY A 165 -6.40 0.74 20.44
CA GLY A 165 -5.60 0.47 21.63
C GLY A 165 -4.09 0.57 21.42
N SER A 166 -3.62 0.56 20.18
CA SER A 166 -2.21 0.75 19.83
C SER A 166 -1.72 2.14 20.23
N PHE A 167 -0.45 2.27 20.58
CA PHE A 167 0.17 3.59 20.70
C PHE A 167 0.19 4.30 19.35
N LEU A 168 -0.06 5.62 19.38
CA LEU A 168 0.05 6.45 18.19
C LEU A 168 1.51 6.77 17.87
N ASN A 169 2.31 7.09 18.91
CA ASN A 169 3.74 7.28 18.75
C ASN A 169 4.48 5.94 18.72
N GLY A 170 5.49 5.86 17.87
CA GLY A 170 6.35 4.70 17.72
C GLY A 170 6.54 4.31 16.26
N THR A 171 6.90 3.05 16.06
CA THR A 171 7.22 2.54 14.73
C THR A 171 6.00 1.87 14.11
N TRP A 172 5.48 2.48 13.05
CA TRP A 172 4.48 1.90 12.18
C TRP A 172 5.18 1.21 11.01
N THR A 173 4.77 0.02 10.66
CA THR A 173 5.45 -0.79 9.64
C THR A 173 4.47 -1.25 8.58
N ILE A 174 4.86 -1.10 7.30
CA ILE A 174 4.23 -1.78 6.17
C ILE A 174 5.03 -3.03 5.86
N LYS A 175 4.32 -4.15 5.72
CA LYS A 175 4.88 -5.40 5.24
C LYS A 175 4.13 -5.83 3.99
N ILE A 176 4.87 -6.09 2.92
CA ILE A 176 4.35 -6.57 1.64
C ILE A 176 4.94 -7.95 1.40
N THR A 177 4.08 -8.96 1.35
CA THR A 177 4.47 -10.35 1.08
C THR A 177 4.07 -10.73 -0.32
N ASP A 178 5.00 -11.27 -1.09
CA ASP A 178 4.75 -11.94 -2.35
C ASP A 178 4.64 -13.43 -2.09
N ASN A 179 3.55 -14.03 -2.53
CA ASN A 179 3.21 -15.41 -2.22
C ASN A 179 3.44 -16.38 -3.38
N LEU A 180 3.70 -15.89 -4.57
CA LEU A 180 3.95 -16.71 -5.76
C LEU A 180 5.20 -16.21 -6.48
N ASN A 181 5.73 -17.03 -7.39
CA ASN A 181 6.85 -16.66 -8.26
C ASN A 181 6.31 -16.10 -9.57
N GLN A 182 7.13 -15.32 -10.26
CA GLN A 182 7.03 -14.95 -11.67
C GLN A 182 6.42 -13.56 -11.96
N ASP A 183 6.06 -12.83 -10.97
CA ASP A 183 5.54 -11.49 -11.12
C ASP A 183 6.38 -10.56 -10.24
N ASN A 184 6.73 -9.38 -10.72
CA ASN A 184 7.57 -8.48 -9.95
C ASN A 184 6.87 -7.14 -9.71
N GLY A 185 7.40 -6.37 -8.78
CA GLY A 185 6.89 -5.07 -8.47
C GLY A 185 7.90 -4.20 -7.75
N TYR A 186 7.51 -2.95 -7.53
CA TYR A 186 8.29 -1.96 -6.82
C TYR A 186 7.40 -1.15 -5.90
N ILE A 187 7.91 -0.85 -4.71
CA ILE A 187 7.38 0.21 -3.86
C ILE A 187 8.22 1.48 -4.06
N PHE A 188 7.56 2.61 -4.21
CA PHE A 188 8.18 3.93 -4.41
C PHE A 188 8.14 4.76 -3.12
N SER A 189 7.04 4.68 -2.39
CA SER A 189 6.86 5.35 -1.10
C SER A 189 5.62 4.83 -0.38
N TRP A 190 5.53 5.12 0.92
CA TRP A 190 4.29 4.99 1.65
C TRP A 190 4.19 6.05 2.74
N THR A 191 2.99 6.32 3.19
CA THR A 191 2.68 7.30 4.24
C THR A 191 1.55 6.79 5.13
N ILE A 192 1.53 7.23 6.37
CA ILE A 192 0.39 7.14 7.26
C ILE A 192 0.04 8.54 7.74
N ASN A 193 -1.24 8.92 7.62
CA ASN A 193 -1.74 10.21 8.01
C ASN A 193 -2.79 10.06 9.12
N PHE A 194 -2.76 10.97 10.08
CA PHE A 194 -3.67 11.00 11.22
C PHE A 194 -4.43 12.33 11.25
N ASP A 195 -5.70 12.27 11.69
CA ASP A 195 -6.58 13.44 11.93
C ASP A 195 -6.51 13.94 13.37
#